data_55536d5206d164fea9b90fcdb9a0d75c
#
_entry.id   55536d5206d164fea9b90fcdb9a0d75c
#
_cell.length_a   1.000
_cell.length_b   1.000
_cell.length_c   1.000
_cell.angle_alpha   90.00
_cell.angle_beta   90.00
_cell.angle_gamma   90.00
#
_symmetry.space_group_name_H-M   'P 1'
#
loop_
_entity.id
_entity.type
_entity.pdbx_description
1 polymer ?
#
loop_
_entity_poly.entity_id
_entity_poly.type
_entity_poly.pdbx_seq_one_letter_code
_entity_poly.pdbx_strand_id
1 'polypeptide(L)'
;MKILMVNKFLFPAGGAQTYIFKLSDYLVSQGHEVQYFGMYNKNNCVGNTVGAYTEEIDFHNAKFIDKIRYSFKIIYNREARKKIRLVLDDFQPDVVHLNNIYYHLTPSIILEIVKWREENNRRCKVVFTMHDYNLICPNHMMRNPNSNENCDKCLGGHFENCLKGKCIHGSRLRSALGTIEAFYWNNRKVYQNVDTFICCSAFMKKKMDSNSLFRGKTVALLNFTDTVEAMSVKKKDYVLYFGRYSEEKGLRTLIEVCKELPN
;
A
#
# COMPACT_ATOMS: atom_id res chain seq x y z
N MET A 1 9.81 11.15 -18.96
CA MET A 1 8.66 10.21 -18.90
C MET A 1 7.55 10.82 -18.07
N LYS A 2 6.31 10.46 -18.37
CA LYS A 2 5.13 10.81 -17.57
C LYS A 2 4.80 9.71 -16.58
N ILE A 3 4.75 10.01 -15.29
CA ILE A 3 4.61 9.03 -14.22
C ILE A 3 3.37 9.38 -13.39
N LEU A 4 2.39 8.47 -13.34
CA LEU A 4 1.21 8.62 -12.50
C LEU A 4 1.42 7.86 -11.18
N MET A 5 1.62 8.61 -10.10
CA MET A 5 1.68 8.06 -8.74
C MET A 5 0.27 7.80 -8.22
N VAL A 6 -0.02 6.58 -7.81
CA VAL A 6 -1.34 6.19 -7.29
C VAL A 6 -1.22 5.77 -5.83
N ASN A 7 -1.90 6.50 -4.96
CA ASN A 7 -1.96 6.22 -3.52
C ASN A 7 -3.27 6.73 -2.92
N LYS A 8 -3.84 6.02 -1.95
CA LYS A 8 -5.11 6.43 -1.32
C LYS A 8 -5.05 7.82 -0.68
N PHE A 9 -3.97 8.16 0.01
CA PHE A 9 -3.78 9.47 0.65
C PHE A 9 -2.76 10.30 -0.11
N LEU A 10 -3.10 11.55 -0.43
CA LEU A 10 -2.26 12.50 -1.16
C LEU A 10 -1.78 13.66 -0.25
N PHE A 11 -1.64 13.39 1.04
CA PHE A 11 -1.13 14.29 2.07
C PHE A 11 -0.20 13.54 3.03
N PRO A 12 0.68 14.21 3.78
CA PRO A 12 1.58 13.58 4.75
C PRO A 12 0.81 12.85 5.84
N ALA A 13 0.74 11.51 5.78
CA ALA A 13 0.02 10.67 6.74
C ALA A 13 0.89 9.55 7.32
N GLY A 14 2.09 9.33 6.77
CA GLY A 14 3.00 8.28 7.26
C GLY A 14 4.12 7.95 6.28
N GLY A 15 4.87 6.87 6.56
CA GLY A 15 6.07 6.52 5.81
C GLY A 15 5.87 6.26 4.31
N ALA A 16 4.74 5.66 3.93
CA ALA A 16 4.44 5.45 2.52
C ALA A 16 4.29 6.76 1.74
N GLN A 17 3.64 7.76 2.33
CA GLN A 17 3.49 9.09 1.71
C GLN A 17 4.83 9.82 1.64
N THR A 18 5.65 9.75 2.69
CA THR A 18 7.02 10.29 2.69
C THR A 18 7.85 9.69 1.54
N TYR A 19 7.76 8.36 1.36
CA TYR A 19 8.43 7.67 0.25
C TYR A 19 7.96 8.20 -1.10
N ILE A 20 6.63 8.27 -1.31
CA ILE A 20 6.04 8.69 -2.58
C ILE A 20 6.45 10.13 -2.92
N PHE A 21 6.35 11.06 -1.98
CA PHE A 21 6.66 12.46 -2.23
C PHE A 21 8.15 12.67 -2.53
N LYS A 22 9.03 12.08 -1.72
CA LYS A 22 10.48 12.15 -1.97
C LYS A 22 10.89 11.50 -3.30
N LEU A 23 10.28 10.36 -3.65
CA LEU A 23 10.51 9.73 -4.94
C LEU A 23 10.06 10.63 -6.09
N SER A 24 8.89 11.26 -5.94
CA SER A 24 8.36 12.17 -6.95
C SER A 24 9.24 13.41 -7.13
N ASP A 25 9.70 14.00 -6.03
CA ASP A 25 10.60 15.17 -6.07
C ASP A 25 11.90 14.82 -6.80
N TYR A 26 12.45 13.63 -6.50
CA TYR A 26 13.62 13.14 -7.21
C TYR A 26 13.35 12.93 -8.71
N LEU A 27 12.23 12.29 -9.07
CA LEU A 27 11.88 12.04 -10.46
C LEU A 27 11.67 13.36 -11.23
N VAL A 28 11.03 14.36 -10.62
CA VAL A 28 10.88 15.70 -11.20
C VAL A 28 12.25 16.37 -11.40
N SER A 29 13.16 16.24 -10.43
CA SER A 29 14.53 16.76 -10.57
C SER A 29 15.33 16.11 -11.71
N GLN A 30 14.94 14.88 -12.11
CA GLN A 30 15.51 14.16 -13.26
C GLN A 30 14.77 14.46 -14.58
N GLY A 31 13.87 15.47 -14.61
CA GLY A 31 13.16 15.91 -15.80
C GLY A 31 11.96 15.02 -16.17
N HIS A 32 11.37 14.29 -15.23
CA HIS A 32 10.13 13.55 -15.43
C HIS A 32 8.93 14.40 -15.01
N GLU A 33 7.78 14.15 -15.64
CA GLU A 33 6.50 14.74 -15.25
C GLU A 33 5.78 13.76 -14.29
N VAL A 34 5.30 14.26 -13.16
CA VAL A 34 4.60 13.46 -12.15
C VAL A 34 3.23 14.05 -11.86
N GLN A 35 2.19 13.21 -11.93
CA GLN A 35 0.86 13.50 -11.42
C GLN A 35 0.40 12.43 -10.45
N TYR A 36 -0.69 12.70 -9.71
CA TYR A 36 -1.14 11.83 -8.64
C TYR A 36 -2.62 11.49 -8.76
N PHE A 37 -2.97 10.25 -8.41
CA PHE A 37 -4.34 9.81 -8.28
C PHE A 37 -4.59 9.17 -6.92
N GLY A 38 -5.68 9.58 -6.26
CA GLY A 38 -6.05 9.10 -4.93
C GLY A 38 -7.44 9.54 -4.51
N MET A 39 -7.65 9.59 -3.19
CA MET A 39 -8.88 10.12 -2.61
C MET A 39 -8.83 11.63 -2.47
N TYR A 40 -10.01 12.26 -2.54
CA TYR A 40 -10.15 13.64 -2.16
C TYR A 40 -9.97 13.80 -0.65
N ASN A 41 -9.16 14.74 -0.26
CA ASN A 41 -9.08 15.23 1.11
C ASN A 41 -8.66 16.71 1.07
N LYS A 42 -9.19 17.51 1.99
CA LYS A 42 -8.86 18.95 2.08
C LYS A 42 -7.38 19.24 2.32
N ASN A 43 -6.66 18.27 2.84
CA ASN A 43 -5.22 18.36 3.14
C ASN A 43 -4.35 17.84 1.99
N ASN A 44 -4.91 17.45 0.83
CA ASN A 44 -4.11 16.99 -0.30
C ASN A 44 -3.14 18.11 -0.72
N CYS A 45 -1.84 17.76 -0.78
CA CYS A 45 -0.77 18.68 -1.19
C CYS A 45 -0.30 18.44 -2.63
N VAL A 46 -0.77 17.37 -3.27
CA VAL A 46 -0.48 16.99 -4.65
C VAL A 46 -1.75 16.49 -5.35
N GLY A 47 -1.74 16.45 -6.69
CA GLY A 47 -2.94 16.06 -7.44
C GLY A 47 -2.70 15.82 -8.93
N ASN A 48 -3.76 15.97 -9.71
CA ASN A 48 -3.74 15.86 -11.16
C ASN A 48 -4.48 17.04 -11.82
N THR A 49 -4.17 17.28 -13.08
CA THR A 49 -4.66 18.42 -13.87
C THR A 49 -6.17 18.44 -14.02
N VAL A 50 -6.81 17.25 -14.11
CA VAL A 50 -8.26 17.16 -14.30
C VAL A 50 -9.06 17.20 -12.99
N GLY A 51 -8.39 17.33 -11.83
CA GLY A 51 -9.07 17.37 -10.52
C GLY A 51 -9.90 16.12 -10.20
N ALA A 52 -9.52 14.96 -10.75
CA ALA A 52 -10.26 13.71 -10.57
C ALA A 52 -9.73 12.93 -9.34
N TYR A 53 -10.59 12.81 -8.33
CA TYR A 53 -10.32 12.08 -7.07
C TYR A 53 -11.52 11.22 -6.71
N THR A 54 -11.29 10.13 -5.95
CA THR A 54 -12.40 9.35 -5.35
C THR A 54 -12.88 10.01 -4.08
N GLU A 55 -14.13 9.76 -3.71
CA GLU A 55 -14.64 10.18 -2.41
C GLU A 55 -13.94 9.46 -1.26
N GLU A 56 -13.78 10.16 -0.14
CA GLU A 56 -13.33 9.56 1.11
C GLU A 56 -14.41 8.63 1.66
N ILE A 57 -14.03 7.42 2.07
CA ILE A 57 -14.95 6.45 2.66
C ILE A 57 -14.83 6.55 4.18
N ASP A 58 -15.80 7.20 4.83
CA ASP A 58 -15.89 7.24 6.29
C ASP A 58 -16.74 6.08 6.82
N PHE A 59 -16.07 5.04 7.32
CA PHE A 59 -16.73 3.87 7.93
C PHE A 59 -17.25 4.15 9.35
N HIS A 60 -16.72 5.16 10.06
CA HIS A 60 -17.04 5.39 11.46
C HIS A 60 -18.44 6.04 11.60
N ASN A 61 -18.75 6.99 10.75
CA ASN A 61 -20.01 7.74 10.80
C ASN A 61 -21.10 7.20 9.86
N ALA A 62 -20.81 6.11 9.12
CA ALA A 62 -21.74 5.55 8.13
C ALA A 62 -22.95 4.86 8.77
N LYS A 63 -24.17 5.10 8.22
CA LYS A 63 -25.39 4.36 8.54
C LYS A 63 -25.27 2.90 8.12
N PHE A 64 -26.10 2.00 8.66
CA PHE A 64 -26.04 0.56 8.40
C PHE A 64 -26.12 0.20 6.90
N ILE A 65 -27.00 0.87 6.16
CA ILE A 65 -27.14 0.68 4.70
C ILE A 65 -25.87 1.10 3.96
N ASP A 66 -25.25 2.22 4.37
CA ASP A 66 -24.00 2.69 3.78
C ASP A 66 -22.84 1.74 4.08
N LYS A 67 -22.82 1.12 5.26
CA LYS A 67 -21.82 0.09 5.61
C LYS A 67 -21.88 -1.12 4.67
N ILE A 68 -23.09 -1.57 4.29
CA ILE A 68 -23.24 -2.65 3.29
C ILE A 68 -22.73 -2.19 1.93
N ARG A 69 -23.13 -0.99 1.48
CA ARG A 69 -22.66 -0.41 0.21
C ARG A 69 -21.13 -0.23 0.20
N TYR A 70 -20.56 0.24 1.29
CA TYR A 70 -19.12 0.37 1.45
C TYR A 70 -18.39 -0.98 1.46
N SER A 71 -19.00 -2.04 2.01
CA SER A 71 -18.41 -3.39 1.95
C SER A 71 -18.22 -3.88 0.50
N PHE A 72 -19.16 -3.60 -0.39
CA PHE A 72 -19.00 -3.88 -1.82
C PHE A 72 -17.97 -2.96 -2.47
N LYS A 73 -17.95 -1.67 -2.11
CA LYS A 73 -17.00 -0.68 -2.63
C LYS A 73 -15.54 -1.02 -2.25
N ILE A 74 -15.31 -1.64 -1.06
CA ILE A 74 -14.01 -2.14 -0.61
C ILE A 74 -13.48 -3.25 -1.51
N ILE A 75 -14.34 -4.11 -2.03
CA ILE A 75 -13.92 -5.19 -2.93
C ILE A 75 -13.73 -4.64 -4.34
N TYR A 76 -14.68 -3.84 -4.85
CA TYR A 76 -14.67 -3.34 -6.22
C TYR A 76 -15.15 -1.89 -6.30
N ASN A 77 -14.24 -0.95 -6.56
CA ASN A 77 -14.57 0.47 -6.62
C ASN A 77 -14.77 0.95 -8.08
N ARG A 78 -16.04 1.01 -8.52
CA ARG A 78 -16.41 1.51 -9.86
C ARG A 78 -16.10 3.01 -10.03
N GLU A 79 -16.20 3.78 -8.95
CA GLU A 79 -15.89 5.21 -8.97
C GLU A 79 -14.39 5.43 -9.22
N ALA A 80 -13.52 4.71 -8.49
CA ALA A 80 -12.07 4.77 -8.70
C ALA A 80 -11.69 4.44 -10.14
N ARG A 81 -12.34 3.44 -10.75
CA ARG A 81 -12.15 3.12 -12.17
C ARG A 81 -12.51 4.28 -13.10
N LYS A 82 -13.69 4.88 -12.92
CA LYS A 82 -14.14 6.01 -13.75
C LYS A 82 -13.22 7.22 -13.58
N LYS A 83 -12.81 7.51 -12.35
CA LYS A 83 -11.96 8.68 -12.06
C LYS A 83 -10.52 8.50 -12.53
N ILE A 84 -9.91 7.33 -12.35
CA ILE A 84 -8.56 7.10 -12.85
C ILE A 84 -8.55 7.15 -14.39
N ARG A 85 -9.62 6.71 -15.06
CA ARG A 85 -9.73 6.80 -16.52
C ARG A 85 -9.58 8.24 -17.02
N LEU A 86 -10.21 9.21 -16.37
CA LEU A 86 -10.08 10.62 -16.73
C LEU A 86 -8.61 11.10 -16.65
N VAL A 87 -7.90 10.67 -15.61
CA VAL A 87 -6.48 11.02 -15.45
C VAL A 87 -5.61 10.32 -16.50
N LEU A 88 -5.90 9.06 -16.81
CA LEU A 88 -5.17 8.31 -17.85
C LEU A 88 -5.35 8.94 -19.24
N ASP A 89 -6.57 9.34 -19.58
CA ASP A 89 -6.89 9.96 -20.88
C ASP A 89 -6.23 11.34 -21.04
N ASP A 90 -6.17 12.13 -19.98
CA ASP A 90 -5.54 13.47 -19.99
C ASP A 90 -4.02 13.39 -19.92
N PHE A 91 -3.50 12.74 -18.89
CA PHE A 91 -2.06 12.72 -18.61
C PHE A 91 -1.27 11.79 -19.51
N GLN A 92 -1.87 10.69 -19.97
CA GLN A 92 -1.27 9.67 -20.83
C GLN A 92 0.09 9.16 -20.30
N PRO A 93 0.13 8.55 -19.11
CA PRO A 93 1.37 8.16 -18.45
C PRO A 93 2.14 7.07 -19.20
N ASP A 94 3.48 7.14 -19.12
CA ASP A 94 4.38 6.05 -19.52
C ASP A 94 4.47 4.97 -18.43
N VAL A 95 4.30 5.40 -17.16
CA VAL A 95 4.34 4.53 -15.98
C VAL A 95 3.20 4.88 -15.04
N VAL A 96 2.46 3.87 -14.57
CA VAL A 96 1.57 3.98 -13.42
C VAL A 96 2.22 3.29 -12.23
N HIS A 97 2.55 4.07 -11.20
CA HIS A 97 3.20 3.59 -10.00
C HIS A 97 2.19 3.46 -8.85
N LEU A 98 1.74 2.24 -8.62
CA LEU A 98 0.80 1.89 -7.56
C LEU A 98 1.50 1.80 -6.20
N ASN A 99 0.83 2.26 -5.17
CA ASN A 99 1.26 2.17 -3.78
C ASN A 99 0.12 1.59 -2.92
N ASN A 100 -0.37 2.28 -1.89
CA ASN A 100 -1.47 1.79 -1.07
C ASN A 100 -2.82 2.02 -1.75
N ILE A 101 -3.30 1.05 -2.51
CA ILE A 101 -4.58 1.13 -3.26
C ILE A 101 -5.74 0.37 -2.60
N TYR A 102 -5.46 -0.50 -1.64
CA TYR A 102 -6.46 -1.38 -1.02
C TYR A 102 -7.56 -0.62 -0.27
N TYR A 103 -8.73 -1.24 -0.22
CA TYR A 103 -9.99 -0.78 0.39
C TYR A 103 -10.64 0.46 -0.26
N HIS A 104 -9.88 1.47 -0.67
CA HIS A 104 -10.41 2.73 -1.16
C HIS A 104 -10.40 2.82 -2.70
N LEU A 105 -9.24 2.60 -3.31
CA LEU A 105 -9.10 2.60 -4.76
C LEU A 105 -9.39 1.22 -5.35
N THR A 106 -9.00 0.17 -4.64
CA THR A 106 -9.08 -1.26 -4.96
C THR A 106 -8.31 -1.68 -6.23
N PRO A 107 -7.95 -2.94 -6.36
CA PRO A 107 -7.30 -3.44 -7.58
C PRO A 107 -8.14 -3.31 -8.85
N SER A 108 -9.41 -2.89 -8.74
CA SER A 108 -10.26 -2.60 -9.91
C SER A 108 -9.66 -1.53 -10.84
N ILE A 109 -8.83 -0.62 -10.31
CA ILE A 109 -8.14 0.39 -11.13
C ILE A 109 -7.11 -0.24 -12.07
N ILE A 110 -6.50 -1.38 -11.69
CA ILE A 110 -5.57 -2.11 -12.56
C ILE A 110 -6.28 -2.59 -13.83
N LEU A 111 -7.52 -3.07 -13.69
CA LEU A 111 -8.34 -3.46 -14.85
C LEU A 111 -8.61 -2.27 -15.78
N GLU A 112 -8.78 -1.06 -15.22
CA GLU A 112 -8.99 0.13 -16.05
C GLU A 112 -7.72 0.58 -16.75
N ILE A 113 -6.57 0.48 -16.09
CA ILE A 113 -5.26 0.76 -16.71
C ILE A 113 -5.00 -0.19 -17.87
N VAL A 114 -5.29 -1.50 -17.70
CA VAL A 114 -5.16 -2.50 -18.77
C VAL A 114 -6.05 -2.16 -19.94
N LYS A 115 -7.33 -1.92 -19.67
CA LYS A 115 -8.31 -1.55 -20.71
C LYS A 115 -7.87 -0.28 -21.46
N TRP A 116 -7.44 0.73 -20.74
CA TRP A 116 -6.96 1.97 -21.33
C TRP A 116 -5.72 1.76 -22.22
N ARG A 117 -4.76 0.91 -21.78
CA ARG A 117 -3.58 0.55 -22.60
C ARG A 117 -3.98 -0.11 -23.92
N GLU A 118 -4.92 -1.05 -23.86
CA GLU A 118 -5.41 -1.79 -25.04
C GLU A 118 -6.14 -0.86 -26.01
N GLU A 119 -7.06 -0.03 -25.52
CA GLU A 119 -7.85 0.90 -26.35
C GLU A 119 -6.98 1.97 -27.03
N ASN A 120 -5.88 2.38 -26.41
CA ASN A 120 -5.01 3.43 -26.94
C ASN A 120 -3.69 2.90 -27.54
N ASN A 121 -3.52 1.58 -27.66
CA ASN A 121 -2.28 0.93 -28.11
C ASN A 121 -1.02 1.49 -27.42
N ARG A 122 -1.10 1.70 -26.09
CA ARG A 122 -0.07 2.35 -25.28
C ARG A 122 0.83 1.36 -24.55
N ARG A 123 2.14 1.63 -24.55
CA ARG A 123 3.13 0.91 -23.75
C ARG A 123 3.30 1.58 -22.37
N CYS A 124 2.27 1.53 -21.53
CA CYS A 124 2.35 2.03 -20.17
C CYS A 124 2.73 0.90 -19.22
N LYS A 125 3.80 1.08 -18.41
CA LYS A 125 4.22 0.10 -17.41
C LYS A 125 3.46 0.29 -16.11
N VAL A 126 3.18 -0.80 -15.42
CA VAL A 126 2.56 -0.79 -14.09
C VAL A 126 3.58 -1.30 -13.06
N VAL A 127 3.96 -0.43 -12.15
CA VAL A 127 4.87 -0.74 -11.04
C VAL A 127 4.07 -0.67 -9.73
N PHE A 128 4.34 -1.57 -8.79
CA PHE A 128 3.66 -1.59 -7.50
C PHE A 128 4.67 -1.68 -6.35
N THR A 129 4.79 -0.61 -5.55
CA THR A 129 5.61 -0.63 -4.34
C THR A 129 4.80 -1.18 -3.16
N MET A 130 5.36 -2.22 -2.55
CA MET A 130 4.80 -2.88 -1.38
C MET A 130 5.27 -2.19 -0.10
N HIS A 131 4.35 -1.46 0.55
CA HIS A 131 4.60 -0.80 1.85
C HIS A 131 4.20 -1.68 3.04
N ASP A 132 3.42 -2.72 2.79
CA ASP A 132 2.97 -3.73 3.75
C ASP A 132 2.74 -5.08 3.05
N TYR A 133 2.19 -6.06 3.76
CA TYR A 133 1.98 -7.41 3.25
C TYR A 133 0.56 -7.67 2.72
N ASN A 134 -0.23 -6.65 2.38
CA ASN A 134 -1.63 -6.79 1.98
C ASN A 134 -1.88 -7.86 0.91
N LEU A 135 -1.03 -7.95 -0.12
CA LEU A 135 -1.23 -8.88 -1.24
C LEU A 135 -1.06 -10.37 -0.86
N ILE A 136 -0.42 -10.65 0.26
CA ILE A 136 -0.14 -12.02 0.74
C ILE A 136 -0.70 -12.30 2.14
N CYS A 137 -1.22 -11.27 2.83
CA CYS A 137 -1.78 -11.36 4.16
C CYS A 137 -2.93 -10.34 4.32
N PRO A 138 -4.21 -10.75 4.37
CA PRO A 138 -5.34 -9.82 4.43
C PRO A 138 -5.35 -8.88 5.64
N ASN A 139 -4.61 -9.19 6.73
CA ASN A 139 -4.44 -8.27 7.85
C ASN A 139 -3.23 -7.34 7.71
N HIS A 140 -2.48 -7.40 6.61
CA HIS A 140 -1.32 -6.58 6.22
C HIS A 140 -0.04 -6.78 7.05
N MET A 141 -0.08 -7.46 8.18
CA MET A 141 0.99 -7.44 9.18
C MET A 141 1.88 -8.67 9.17
N MET A 142 1.42 -9.79 8.58
CA MET A 142 2.03 -11.12 8.75
C MET A 142 2.30 -11.44 10.23
N ARG A 143 1.37 -11.02 11.09
CA ARG A 143 1.39 -11.23 12.53
C ARG A 143 0.00 -11.67 12.99
N ASN A 144 -0.05 -12.66 13.87
CA ASN A 144 -1.31 -13.08 14.46
C ASN A 144 -1.71 -12.09 15.56
N PRO A 145 -2.83 -11.37 15.43
CA PRO A 145 -3.22 -10.37 16.44
C PRO A 145 -3.63 -10.99 17.78
N ASN A 146 -3.93 -12.29 17.83
CA ASN A 146 -4.37 -12.96 19.06
C ASN A 146 -3.19 -13.47 19.89
N SER A 147 -2.13 -14.01 19.23
CA SER A 147 -0.92 -14.53 19.90
C SER A 147 0.25 -13.55 19.84
N ASN A 148 0.12 -12.48 19.07
CA ASN A 148 1.18 -11.51 18.83
C ASN A 148 2.47 -12.11 18.23
N GLU A 149 2.36 -13.23 17.53
CA GLU A 149 3.47 -13.96 16.90
C GLU A 149 3.52 -13.73 15.38
N ASN A 150 4.68 -13.91 14.78
CA ASN A 150 4.83 -13.91 13.35
C ASN A 150 3.98 -15.02 12.72
N CYS A 151 3.33 -14.76 11.60
CA CYS A 151 2.36 -15.64 10.99
C CYS A 151 2.52 -15.72 9.48
N ASP A 152 2.78 -16.91 8.97
CA ASP A 152 2.94 -17.20 7.55
C ASP A 152 1.75 -18.01 6.97
N LYS A 153 0.66 -18.19 7.71
CA LYS A 153 -0.44 -19.13 7.35
C LYS A 153 -1.18 -18.76 6.06
N CYS A 154 -1.17 -17.48 5.65
CA CYS A 154 -1.84 -17.02 4.44
C CYS A 154 -0.92 -17.05 3.19
N LEU A 155 0.37 -17.37 3.35
CA LEU A 155 1.30 -17.45 2.22
C LEU A 155 0.83 -18.51 1.19
N GLY A 156 1.17 -18.30 -0.07
CA GLY A 156 0.73 -19.17 -1.15
C GLY A 156 -0.75 -19.03 -1.53
N GLY A 157 -1.48 -18.07 -0.94
CA GLY A 157 -2.89 -17.83 -1.24
C GLY A 157 -3.89 -18.49 -0.28
N HIS A 158 -3.44 -19.00 0.86
CA HIS A 158 -4.28 -19.66 1.90
C HIS A 158 -5.01 -18.64 2.78
N PHE A 159 -5.75 -17.70 2.16
CA PHE A 159 -6.37 -16.56 2.83
C PHE A 159 -7.49 -16.93 3.81
N GLU A 160 -8.07 -18.14 3.73
CA GLU A 160 -9.04 -18.66 4.69
C GLU A 160 -8.51 -18.68 6.13
N ASN A 161 -7.18 -18.71 6.31
CA ASN A 161 -6.55 -18.64 7.62
C ASN A 161 -6.77 -17.28 8.30
N CYS A 162 -6.95 -16.20 7.53
CA CYS A 162 -7.31 -14.89 8.08
C CYS A 162 -8.70 -14.92 8.75
N LEU A 163 -9.68 -15.55 8.11
CA LEU A 163 -11.02 -15.72 8.68
C LEU A 163 -11.00 -16.62 9.93
N LYS A 164 -10.33 -17.78 9.86
CA LYS A 164 -10.18 -18.72 10.97
C LYS A 164 -9.55 -18.05 12.19
N GLY A 165 -8.51 -17.23 11.96
CA GLY A 165 -7.79 -16.51 13.00
C GLY A 165 -8.45 -15.21 13.45
N LYS A 166 -9.58 -14.78 12.85
CA LYS A 166 -10.21 -13.47 13.10
C LYS A 166 -9.19 -12.32 13.04
N CYS A 167 -8.27 -12.36 12.05
CA CYS A 167 -7.04 -11.58 12.06
C CYS A 167 -7.26 -10.06 11.87
N ILE A 168 -8.43 -9.63 11.36
CA ILE A 168 -8.72 -8.21 11.16
C ILE A 168 -9.52 -7.68 12.36
N HIS A 169 -8.84 -7.00 13.27
CA HIS A 169 -9.39 -6.40 14.49
C HIS A 169 -10.19 -7.39 15.38
N GLY A 170 -9.82 -8.67 15.43
CA GLY A 170 -10.55 -9.70 16.19
C GLY A 170 -11.96 -9.99 15.68
N SER A 171 -12.37 -9.37 14.56
CA SER A 171 -13.74 -9.43 14.02
C SER A 171 -13.86 -10.51 12.95
N ARG A 172 -14.83 -11.42 13.14
CA ARG A 172 -15.16 -12.45 12.13
C ARG A 172 -15.63 -11.82 10.83
N LEU A 173 -16.49 -10.80 10.90
CA LEU A 173 -17.05 -10.13 9.72
C LEU A 173 -15.96 -9.40 8.92
N ARG A 174 -15.10 -8.62 9.59
CA ARG A 174 -14.00 -7.91 8.92
C ARG A 174 -13.01 -8.88 8.30
N SER A 175 -12.69 -9.97 9.01
CA SER A 175 -11.78 -11.01 8.48
C SER A 175 -12.39 -11.76 7.30
N ALA A 176 -13.72 -12.00 7.30
CA ALA A 176 -14.42 -12.56 6.15
C ALA A 176 -14.34 -11.62 4.94
N LEU A 177 -14.61 -10.32 5.11
CA LEU A 177 -14.50 -9.33 4.02
C LEU A 177 -13.08 -9.27 3.44
N GLY A 178 -12.04 -9.21 4.28
CA GLY A 178 -10.66 -9.21 3.81
C GLY A 178 -10.25 -10.52 3.12
N THR A 179 -10.76 -11.66 3.60
CA THR A 179 -10.55 -12.96 2.96
C THR A 179 -11.23 -13.03 1.60
N ILE A 180 -12.47 -12.57 1.48
CA ILE A 180 -13.23 -12.53 0.22
C ILE A 180 -12.53 -11.60 -0.78
N GLU A 181 -12.10 -10.42 -0.35
CA GLU A 181 -11.37 -9.47 -1.19
C GLU A 181 -10.08 -10.10 -1.74
N ALA A 182 -9.27 -10.73 -0.87
CA ALA A 182 -8.03 -11.38 -1.26
C ALA A 182 -8.27 -12.52 -2.27
N PHE A 183 -9.22 -13.41 -2.03
CA PHE A 183 -9.59 -14.46 -2.98
C PHE A 183 -10.13 -13.91 -4.29
N TYR A 184 -10.98 -12.89 -4.23
CA TYR A 184 -11.58 -12.29 -5.42
C TYR A 184 -10.52 -11.80 -6.40
N TRP A 185 -9.52 -11.07 -5.94
CA TRP A 185 -8.48 -10.51 -6.78
C TRP A 185 -7.40 -11.51 -7.17
N ASN A 186 -7.05 -12.45 -6.29
CA ASN A 186 -6.10 -13.53 -6.63
C ASN A 186 -6.69 -14.47 -7.68
N ASN A 187 -7.94 -14.92 -7.54
CA ASN A 187 -8.60 -15.80 -8.51
C ASN A 187 -8.78 -15.14 -9.88
N ARG A 188 -9.00 -13.83 -9.90
CA ARG A 188 -9.04 -13.02 -11.14
C ARG A 188 -7.67 -12.74 -11.72
N LYS A 189 -6.61 -13.12 -11.02
CA LYS A 189 -5.21 -12.93 -11.47
C LYS A 189 -4.90 -11.48 -11.83
N VAL A 190 -5.59 -10.50 -11.23
CA VAL A 190 -5.48 -9.08 -11.59
C VAL A 190 -4.05 -8.57 -11.48
N TYR A 191 -3.30 -9.07 -10.52
CA TYR A 191 -1.91 -8.69 -10.26
C TYR A 191 -0.92 -9.21 -11.32
N GLN A 192 -1.33 -10.12 -12.21
CA GLN A 192 -0.52 -10.49 -13.37
C GLN A 192 -0.31 -9.33 -14.35
N ASN A 193 -1.17 -8.30 -14.29
CA ASN A 193 -1.06 -7.10 -15.11
C ASN A 193 -0.05 -6.08 -14.56
N VAL A 194 0.48 -6.30 -13.37
CA VAL A 194 1.58 -5.53 -12.81
C VAL A 194 2.89 -6.04 -13.40
N ASP A 195 3.70 -5.15 -13.95
CA ASP A 195 4.97 -5.50 -14.59
C ASP A 195 6.06 -5.78 -13.53
N THR A 196 6.09 -4.99 -12.44
CA THR A 196 7.12 -5.12 -11.39
C THR A 196 6.55 -4.78 -10.01
N PHE A 197 6.86 -5.62 -9.02
CA PHE A 197 6.60 -5.34 -7.61
C PHE A 197 7.90 -4.94 -6.92
N ILE A 198 7.94 -3.75 -6.35
CA ILE A 198 9.05 -3.25 -5.54
C ILE A 198 8.79 -3.63 -4.09
N CYS A 199 9.67 -4.44 -3.52
CA CYS A 199 9.64 -4.85 -2.12
C CYS A 199 10.69 -4.05 -1.35
N CYS A 200 10.31 -3.40 -0.25
CA CYS A 200 11.20 -2.54 0.54
C CYS A 200 12.30 -3.32 1.30
N SER A 201 12.36 -4.64 1.18
CA SER A 201 13.41 -5.49 1.74
C SER A 201 13.51 -6.84 1.02
N ALA A 202 14.69 -7.49 1.11
CA ALA A 202 14.87 -8.86 0.64
C ALA A 202 13.95 -9.85 1.37
N PHE A 203 13.63 -9.61 2.64
CA PHE A 203 12.68 -10.40 3.41
C PHE A 203 11.28 -10.33 2.80
N MET A 204 10.78 -9.12 2.53
CA MET A 204 9.47 -8.94 1.88
C MET A 204 9.43 -9.60 0.51
N LYS A 205 10.49 -9.44 -0.31
CA LYS A 205 10.60 -10.11 -1.61
C LYS A 205 10.46 -11.62 -1.46
N LYS A 206 11.21 -12.25 -0.53
CA LYS A 206 11.13 -13.70 -0.27
C LYS A 206 9.71 -14.14 0.09
N LYS A 207 8.98 -13.35 0.91
CA LYS A 207 7.60 -13.64 1.27
C LYS A 207 6.65 -13.48 0.08
N MET A 208 6.81 -12.47 -0.74
CA MET A 208 6.02 -12.26 -1.96
C MET A 208 6.22 -13.40 -2.96
N ASP A 209 7.45 -13.85 -3.17
CA ASP A 209 7.80 -14.93 -4.11
C ASP A 209 7.21 -16.29 -3.72
N SER A 210 6.69 -16.46 -2.50
CA SER A 210 5.97 -17.68 -2.10
C SER A 210 4.65 -17.88 -2.85
N ASN A 211 4.06 -16.79 -3.37
CA ASN A 211 2.87 -16.86 -4.23
C ASN A 211 3.29 -16.80 -5.70
N SER A 212 2.85 -17.77 -6.49
CA SER A 212 3.19 -17.91 -7.92
C SER A 212 2.78 -16.70 -8.77
N LEU A 213 1.78 -15.91 -8.34
CA LEU A 213 1.34 -14.69 -9.04
C LEU A 213 2.42 -13.59 -9.06
N PHE A 214 3.32 -13.58 -8.08
CA PHE A 214 4.33 -12.53 -7.91
C PHE A 214 5.73 -12.99 -8.28
N ARG A 215 5.99 -14.31 -8.24
CA ARG A 215 7.30 -14.90 -8.52
C ARG A 215 7.83 -14.46 -9.88
N GLY A 216 9.07 -13.99 -9.91
CA GLY A 216 9.72 -13.51 -11.13
C GLY A 216 9.40 -12.05 -11.50
N LYS A 217 8.50 -11.39 -10.78
CA LYS A 217 8.16 -9.98 -10.98
C LYS A 217 8.56 -9.09 -9.80
N THR A 218 9.15 -9.65 -8.76
CA THR A 218 9.54 -8.94 -7.55
C THR A 218 11.00 -8.49 -7.60
N VAL A 219 11.25 -7.28 -7.17
CA VAL A 219 12.59 -6.72 -6.94
C VAL A 219 12.70 -6.23 -5.50
N ALA A 220 13.85 -6.42 -4.87
CA ALA A 220 14.13 -5.80 -3.56
C ALA A 220 14.81 -4.47 -3.80
N LEU A 221 14.16 -3.38 -3.36
CA LEU A 221 14.70 -2.03 -3.38
C LEU A 221 14.42 -1.39 -2.02
N LEU A 222 15.48 -1.11 -1.27
CA LEU A 222 15.37 -0.51 0.05
C LEU A 222 14.79 0.91 -0.05
N ASN A 223 14.05 1.31 0.97
CA ASN A 223 13.63 2.69 1.09
C ASN A 223 14.88 3.58 1.21
N PHE A 224 14.85 4.68 0.51
CA PHE A 224 15.92 5.67 0.51
C PHE A 224 15.64 6.76 1.55
N THR A 225 16.70 7.45 1.92
CA THR A 225 16.65 8.67 2.74
C THR A 225 17.68 9.65 2.21
N ASP A 226 17.50 10.93 2.49
CA ASP A 226 18.50 11.93 2.19
C ASP A 226 19.74 11.65 3.01
N THR A 227 20.92 11.79 2.39
CA THR A 227 22.18 11.82 3.14
C THR A 227 22.27 13.15 3.88
N VAL A 228 22.23 13.08 5.19
CA VAL A 228 22.53 14.25 6.04
C VAL A 228 24.03 14.22 6.29
N GLU A 229 24.73 15.34 6.05
CA GLU A 229 26.11 15.49 6.52
C GLU A 229 26.17 15.19 8.02
N ALA A 230 27.12 14.37 8.42
CA ALA A 230 27.24 13.95 9.80
C ALA A 230 27.51 15.19 10.68
N MET A 231 26.47 15.71 11.29
CA MET A 231 26.64 16.72 12.34
C MET A 231 27.40 16.07 13.49
N SER A 232 28.53 16.63 13.87
CA SER A 232 29.26 16.24 15.08
C SER A 232 28.40 16.61 16.30
N VAL A 233 27.52 15.68 16.67
CA VAL A 233 26.69 15.86 17.88
C VAL A 233 27.39 15.19 19.06
N LYS A 234 27.59 15.94 20.14
CA LYS A 234 28.08 15.39 21.39
C LYS A 234 27.12 14.29 21.87
N LYS A 235 27.57 13.06 21.91
CA LYS A 235 26.78 11.93 22.41
C LYS A 235 26.42 12.16 23.86
N LYS A 236 25.20 11.75 24.23
CA LYS A 236 24.68 11.79 25.60
C LYS A 236 24.33 10.37 26.03
N ASP A 237 24.31 10.13 27.33
CA ASP A 237 23.98 8.81 27.91
C ASP A 237 22.45 8.61 27.97
N TYR A 238 21.84 8.36 26.81
CA TYR A 238 20.45 7.94 26.74
C TYR A 238 20.18 7.08 25.50
N VAL A 239 19.15 6.24 25.59
CA VAL A 239 18.62 5.47 24.47
C VAL A 239 17.40 6.21 23.91
N LEU A 240 17.47 6.62 22.64
CA LEU A 240 16.36 7.28 21.95
C LEU A 240 15.51 6.26 21.21
N TYR A 241 14.22 6.20 21.56
CA TYR A 241 13.22 5.50 20.74
C TYR A 241 12.50 6.49 19.83
N PHE A 242 12.41 6.16 18.56
CA PHE A 242 11.67 6.91 17.55
C PHE A 242 10.69 5.99 16.83
N GLY A 243 9.38 6.20 16.97
CA GLY A 243 8.34 5.40 16.32
C GLY A 243 6.99 5.47 17.03
N ARG A 244 6.00 4.76 16.47
CA ARG A 244 4.68 4.63 17.10
C ARG A 244 4.78 3.74 18.34
N TYR A 245 4.02 4.08 19.38
CA TYR A 245 3.87 3.24 20.56
C TYR A 245 2.89 2.10 20.25
N SER A 246 3.40 1.01 19.69
CA SER A 246 2.60 -0.15 19.34
C SER A 246 3.41 -1.45 19.50
N GLU A 247 2.73 -2.55 19.82
CA GLU A 247 3.34 -3.85 20.13
C GLU A 247 4.30 -4.34 19.02
N GLU A 248 3.92 -4.13 17.74
CA GLU A 248 4.72 -4.57 16.61
C GLU A 248 6.05 -3.81 16.46
N LYS A 249 6.24 -2.71 17.19
CA LYS A 249 7.49 -1.93 17.20
C LYS A 249 8.49 -2.37 18.25
N GLY A 250 8.13 -3.36 19.08
CA GLY A 250 9.04 -3.96 20.06
C GLY A 250 9.41 -3.03 21.24
N LEU A 251 8.60 -2.00 21.51
CA LEU A 251 8.92 -1.02 22.59
C LEU A 251 9.03 -1.70 23.96
N ARG A 252 8.21 -2.72 24.26
CA ARG A 252 8.30 -3.47 25.52
C ARG A 252 9.65 -4.16 25.66
N THR A 253 10.10 -4.84 24.58
CA THR A 253 11.41 -5.49 24.56
C THR A 253 12.54 -4.48 24.77
N LEU A 254 12.44 -3.29 24.14
CA LEU A 254 13.42 -2.22 24.35
C LEU A 254 13.46 -1.78 25.82
N ILE A 255 12.30 -1.59 26.45
CA ILE A 255 12.21 -1.20 27.87
C ILE A 255 12.81 -2.29 28.78
N GLU A 256 12.54 -3.56 28.50
CA GLU A 256 13.10 -4.68 29.26
C GLU A 256 14.63 -4.70 29.14
N VAL A 257 15.17 -4.59 27.93
CA VAL A 257 16.62 -4.52 27.71
C VAL A 257 17.23 -3.31 28.43
N CYS A 258 16.60 -2.13 28.37
CA CYS A 258 17.11 -0.94 29.05
C CYS A 258 17.16 -1.08 30.58
N LYS A 259 16.29 -1.92 31.18
CA LYS A 259 16.34 -2.20 32.62
C LYS A 259 17.53 -3.09 33.03
N GLU A 260 18.05 -3.86 32.09
CA GLU A 260 19.17 -4.78 32.30
C GLU A 260 20.54 -4.11 32.00
N LEU A 261 20.52 -2.92 31.38
CA LEU A 261 21.76 -2.17 31.13
C LEU A 261 22.29 -1.57 32.42
N PRO A 262 23.60 -1.62 32.66
CA PRO A 262 24.21 -0.93 33.78
C PRO A 262 24.02 0.60 33.65
N ASN A 263 23.81 1.27 34.79
CA ASN A 263 23.69 2.73 34.85
C ASN A 263 24.97 3.44 34.42
#